data_8c2c6e8b0a69ca5ccebe6d1aaaedad76
#
_entry.id   8c2c6e8b0a69ca5ccebe6d1aaaedad76
#
_cell.length_a   1.000
_cell.length_b   1.000
_cell.length_c   1.000
_cell.angle_alpha   90.00
_cell.angle_beta   90.00
_cell.angle_gamma   90.00
#
_symmetry.space_group_name_H-M   'P 1'
#
loop_
_entity.id
_entity.type
_entity.pdbx_description
1 polymer ?
#
loop_
_entity_poly.entity_id
_entity_poly.type
_entity_poly.pdbx_seq_one_letter_code
_entity_poly.pdbx_strand_id
1 'polypeptide(L)'
;MKNIFNTYSRHLIKKSFVISAMVWTVILFLDFSVTLVLELENISAEKDFFTIFSVLLYEQPSKGMQYLESSMLIGTLIALSIFNKQGNLVFLRSAGFSPIKIVLVSGLGPIIFSFMLIFFDETMFLDLSKKSKLLNQPFDSSEEVQWEITDKNLIGLKRINELEVRAIQVIEFDNQQRISFSDNYFEGNLENGELYITDSNAQKIFDFPSSFFLSSNTLENSSLYSLLSLRKTYLSGNDLQKIDSLIYAKLFLPISIIAIIFLAGSLMFDSTRSSGVGRQIILGISIGFIYDLVKDLSIASFLTYQLSMAIAYLLPITILIGIGAYRFQKI
;
A
#
# COMPACT_ATOMS: atom_id res chain seq x y z
N MET A 1 -34.92 11.88 22.51
CA MET A 1 -33.75 10.99 22.42
C MET A 1 -33.12 10.94 21.02
N LYS A 2 -33.89 10.79 19.92
CA LYS A 2 -33.32 10.69 18.53
C LYS A 2 -32.45 11.89 18.11
N ASN A 3 -32.85 13.12 18.46
CA ASN A 3 -32.13 14.34 18.11
C ASN A 3 -30.81 14.53 18.90
N ILE A 4 -30.79 14.15 20.18
CA ILE A 4 -29.60 14.24 21.04
C ILE A 4 -28.55 13.25 20.54
N PHE A 5 -28.94 12.04 20.17
CA PHE A 5 -28.02 11.06 19.60
C PHE A 5 -27.43 11.54 18.27
N ASN A 6 -28.20 12.16 17.40
CA ASN A 6 -27.71 12.71 16.13
C ASN A 6 -26.63 13.79 16.35
N THR A 7 -26.80 14.66 17.33
CA THR A 7 -25.82 15.72 17.64
C THR A 7 -24.53 15.13 18.20
N TYR A 8 -24.64 14.21 19.16
CA TYR A 8 -23.48 13.50 19.73
C TYR A 8 -22.76 12.63 18.68
N SER A 9 -23.50 11.93 17.85
CA SER A 9 -22.90 11.12 16.77
C SER A 9 -22.07 11.97 15.82
N ARG A 10 -22.60 13.11 15.38
CA ARG A 10 -21.86 14.04 14.52
C ARG A 10 -20.57 14.53 15.20
N HIS A 11 -20.64 14.88 16.48
CA HIS A 11 -19.48 15.33 17.22
C HIS A 11 -18.42 14.22 17.36
N LEU A 12 -18.84 12.97 17.67
CA LEU A 12 -17.99 11.80 17.75
C LEU A 12 -17.28 11.53 16.41
N ILE A 13 -18.05 11.49 15.32
CA ILE A 13 -17.51 11.24 13.96
C ILE A 13 -16.50 12.33 13.59
N LYS A 14 -16.87 13.60 13.73
CA LYS A 14 -15.97 14.72 13.36
C LYS A 14 -14.67 14.67 14.17
N LYS A 15 -14.77 14.45 15.47
CA LYS A 15 -13.60 14.46 16.36
C LYS A 15 -12.69 13.27 16.11
N SER A 16 -13.25 12.05 15.92
CA SER A 16 -12.45 10.87 15.58
C SER A 16 -11.82 10.98 14.21
N PHE A 17 -12.50 11.55 13.20
CA PHE A 17 -11.95 11.87 11.90
C PHE A 17 -10.70 12.78 12.03
N VAL A 18 -10.84 13.91 12.72
CA VAL A 18 -9.75 14.88 12.88
C VAL A 18 -8.56 14.26 13.63
N ILE A 19 -8.83 13.49 14.70
CA ILE A 19 -7.75 12.86 15.47
C ILE A 19 -7.02 11.81 14.64
N SER A 20 -7.75 10.98 13.88
CA SER A 20 -7.10 9.97 13.00
C SER A 20 -6.30 10.62 11.87
N ALA A 21 -6.80 11.72 11.29
CA ALA A 21 -6.07 12.50 10.30
C ALA A 21 -4.79 13.11 10.90
N MET A 22 -4.87 13.67 12.12
CA MET A 22 -3.71 14.18 12.81
C MET A 22 -2.66 13.11 13.11
N VAL A 23 -3.09 11.93 13.59
CA VAL A 23 -2.17 10.81 13.86
C VAL A 23 -1.47 10.38 12.60
N TRP A 24 -2.21 10.19 11.49
CA TRP A 24 -1.64 9.83 10.20
C TRP A 24 -0.64 10.86 9.71
N THR A 25 -0.97 12.15 9.77
CA THR A 25 -0.06 13.24 9.39
C THR A 25 1.20 13.26 10.25
N VAL A 26 1.10 13.02 11.55
CA VAL A 26 2.26 12.96 12.45
C VAL A 26 3.17 11.80 12.11
N ILE A 27 2.61 10.62 11.83
CA ILE A 27 3.39 9.44 11.43
C ILE A 27 4.11 9.71 10.11
N LEU A 28 3.42 10.30 9.12
CA LEU A 28 4.03 10.71 7.85
C LEU A 28 5.18 11.69 8.04
N PHE A 29 5.00 12.68 8.89
CA PHE A 29 6.04 13.67 9.15
C PHE A 29 7.27 13.05 9.82
N LEU A 30 7.08 12.10 10.73
CA LEU A 30 8.17 11.35 11.35
C LEU A 30 8.90 10.48 10.31
N ASP A 31 8.18 9.75 9.48
CA ASP A 31 8.77 8.94 8.40
C ASP A 31 9.55 9.81 7.43
N PHE A 32 8.95 10.92 6.96
CA PHE A 32 9.61 11.89 6.10
C PHE A 32 10.92 12.41 6.72
N SER A 33 10.88 12.79 8.00
CA SER A 33 12.04 13.35 8.68
C SER A 33 13.18 12.33 8.79
N VAL A 34 12.88 11.10 9.13
CA VAL A 34 13.88 10.01 9.22
C VAL A 34 14.45 9.69 7.83
N THR A 35 13.58 9.53 6.84
CA THR A 35 14.01 9.22 5.46
C THR A 35 14.83 10.36 4.87
N LEU A 36 14.45 11.62 5.13
CA LEU A 36 15.23 12.78 4.69
C LEU A 36 16.65 12.76 5.25
N VAL A 37 16.80 12.50 6.57
CA VAL A 37 18.14 12.42 7.18
C VAL A 37 18.99 11.32 6.57
N LEU A 38 18.41 10.16 6.30
CA LEU A 38 19.11 9.03 5.66
C LEU A 38 19.52 9.35 4.21
N GLU A 39 18.65 10.03 3.46
CA GLU A 39 18.93 10.39 2.08
C GLU A 39 19.92 11.55 1.94
N LEU A 40 20.15 12.36 2.99
CA LEU A 40 21.18 13.39 2.99
C LEU A 40 22.61 12.82 2.80
N GLU A 41 22.84 11.57 3.18
CA GLU A 41 24.11 10.88 2.94
C GLU A 41 24.38 10.63 1.45
N ASN A 42 23.33 10.64 0.62
CA ASN A 42 23.38 10.38 -0.82
C ASN A 42 23.53 11.67 -1.67
N ILE A 43 23.80 12.81 -1.04
CA ILE A 43 24.03 14.06 -1.78
C ILE A 43 25.29 13.94 -2.63
N SER A 44 25.14 14.18 -3.93
CA SER A 44 26.21 14.17 -4.93
C SER A 44 26.07 15.36 -5.87
N ALA A 45 27.05 15.53 -6.78
CA ALA A 45 26.99 16.58 -7.80
C ALA A 45 25.77 16.45 -8.74
N GLU A 46 25.20 15.24 -8.85
CA GLU A 46 24.05 14.94 -9.70
C GLU A 46 22.72 14.99 -8.92
N LYS A 47 22.76 14.81 -7.59
CA LYS A 47 21.58 14.85 -6.70
C LYS A 47 21.74 15.91 -5.62
N ASP A 48 21.22 17.10 -5.89
CA ASP A 48 21.21 18.18 -4.94
C ASP A 48 20.11 18.00 -3.86
N PHE A 49 20.20 18.77 -2.79
CA PHE A 49 19.25 18.74 -1.68
C PHE A 49 17.79 18.93 -2.14
N PHE A 50 17.55 19.84 -3.08
CA PHE A 50 16.18 20.14 -3.55
C PHE A 50 15.59 18.99 -4.33
N THR A 51 16.41 18.28 -5.10
CA THR A 51 16.00 17.06 -5.83
C THR A 51 15.60 15.99 -4.84
N ILE A 52 16.44 15.67 -3.84
CA ILE A 52 16.14 14.69 -2.78
C ILE A 52 14.86 15.07 -2.05
N PHE A 53 14.74 16.32 -1.61
CA PHE A 53 13.55 16.80 -0.89
C PHE A 53 12.28 16.66 -1.74
N SER A 54 12.34 17.00 -3.02
CA SER A 54 11.19 16.91 -3.93
C SER A 54 10.78 15.46 -4.19
N VAL A 55 11.75 14.58 -4.39
CA VAL A 55 11.55 13.12 -4.55
C VAL A 55 10.81 12.56 -3.35
N LEU A 56 11.30 12.83 -2.14
CA LEU A 56 10.68 12.37 -0.91
C LEU A 56 9.27 12.95 -0.73
N LEU A 57 9.07 14.23 -1.03
CA LEU A 57 7.77 14.87 -0.90
C LEU A 57 6.71 14.24 -1.84
N TYR A 58 7.09 13.87 -3.06
CA TYR A 58 6.20 13.22 -4.00
C TYR A 58 5.91 11.76 -3.64
N GLU A 59 6.84 11.06 -3.00
CA GLU A 59 6.68 9.67 -2.60
C GLU A 59 5.87 9.51 -1.30
N GLN A 60 5.94 10.51 -0.41
CA GLN A 60 5.37 10.46 0.93
C GLN A 60 3.87 10.09 1.00
N PRO A 61 2.96 10.62 0.15
CA PRO A 61 1.56 10.26 0.22
C PRO A 61 1.29 8.77 -0.02
N SER A 62 1.99 8.17 -0.99
CA SER A 62 1.87 6.73 -1.28
C SER A 62 2.47 5.86 -0.17
N LYS A 63 3.65 6.24 0.39
CA LYS A 63 4.22 5.58 1.58
C LYS A 63 3.27 5.66 2.78
N GLY A 64 2.52 6.74 2.91
CA GLY A 64 1.53 6.92 3.96
C GLY A 64 0.42 5.87 3.99
N MET A 65 0.15 5.21 2.87
CA MET A 65 -0.83 4.12 2.81
C MET A 65 -0.39 2.90 3.60
N GLN A 66 0.91 2.65 3.72
CA GLN A 66 1.47 1.55 4.52
C GLN A 66 1.19 1.73 6.02
N TYR A 67 1.12 2.99 6.49
CA TYR A 67 0.85 3.32 7.89
C TYR A 67 -0.64 3.51 8.21
N LEU A 68 -1.53 3.32 7.21
CA LEU A 68 -2.95 3.66 7.36
C LEU A 68 -3.63 2.83 8.45
N GLU A 69 -3.43 1.52 8.47
CA GLU A 69 -4.03 0.61 9.46
C GLU A 69 -3.62 0.98 10.89
N SER A 70 -2.33 1.12 11.14
CA SER A 70 -1.79 1.50 12.46
C SER A 70 -2.20 2.91 12.88
N SER A 71 -2.28 3.85 11.94
CA SER A 71 -2.75 5.22 12.20
C SER A 71 -4.21 5.26 12.60
N MET A 72 -5.06 4.46 11.95
CA MET A 72 -6.50 4.37 12.28
C MET A 72 -6.72 3.72 13.64
N LEU A 73 -5.93 2.71 13.99
CA LEU A 73 -5.95 2.10 15.33
C LEU A 73 -5.61 3.12 16.41
N ILE A 74 -4.46 3.76 16.30
CA ILE A 74 -3.99 4.75 17.29
C ILE A 74 -4.95 5.93 17.37
N GLY A 75 -5.39 6.45 16.24
CA GLY A 75 -6.32 7.57 16.16
C GLY A 75 -7.65 7.27 16.82
N THR A 76 -8.19 6.06 16.61
CA THR A 76 -9.44 5.61 17.25
C THR A 76 -9.28 5.47 18.76
N LEU A 77 -8.18 4.88 19.23
CA LEU A 77 -7.89 4.72 20.66
C LEU A 77 -7.75 6.09 21.35
N ILE A 78 -7.05 7.03 20.75
CA ILE A 78 -6.90 8.40 21.28
C ILE A 78 -8.25 9.10 21.32
N ALA A 79 -9.03 9.03 20.24
CA ALA A 79 -10.35 9.65 20.17
C ALA A 79 -11.27 9.13 21.28
N LEU A 80 -11.39 7.82 21.41
CA LEU A 80 -12.19 7.17 22.45
C LEU A 80 -11.67 7.50 23.86
N SER A 81 -10.37 7.58 24.06
CA SER A 81 -9.77 7.97 25.35
C SER A 81 -10.14 9.40 25.74
N ILE A 82 -10.07 10.33 24.78
CA ILE A 82 -10.49 11.73 25.02
C ILE A 82 -11.99 11.79 25.37
N PHE A 83 -12.83 11.05 24.66
CA PHE A 83 -14.26 10.97 24.96
C PHE A 83 -14.53 10.38 26.35
N ASN A 84 -13.76 9.36 26.74
CA ASN A 84 -13.87 8.77 28.06
C ASN A 84 -13.51 9.78 29.17
N LYS A 85 -12.39 10.49 29.00
CA LYS A 85 -11.96 11.54 29.95
C LYS A 85 -12.96 12.68 30.10
N GLN A 86 -13.70 13.01 29.03
CA GLN A 86 -14.75 14.04 29.06
C GLN A 86 -16.07 13.52 29.63
N GLY A 87 -16.14 12.26 30.09
CA GLY A 87 -17.37 11.65 30.62
C GLY A 87 -18.40 11.31 29.54
N ASN A 88 -18.12 11.59 28.27
CA ASN A 88 -19.08 11.38 27.16
C ASN A 88 -19.43 9.91 26.97
N LEU A 89 -18.49 8.99 27.17
CA LEU A 89 -18.74 7.55 27.05
C LEU A 89 -19.65 7.05 28.19
N VAL A 90 -19.41 7.53 29.41
CA VAL A 90 -20.25 7.19 30.58
C VAL A 90 -21.66 7.72 30.37
N PHE A 91 -21.81 8.97 29.91
CA PHE A 91 -23.10 9.56 29.60
C PHE A 91 -23.85 8.76 28.51
N LEU A 92 -23.20 8.36 27.43
CA LEU A 92 -23.85 7.56 26.39
C LEU A 92 -24.29 6.19 26.90
N ARG A 93 -23.48 5.55 27.75
CA ARG A 93 -23.87 4.27 28.39
C ARG A 93 -25.05 4.42 29.32
N SER A 94 -25.08 5.45 30.15
CA SER A 94 -26.22 5.73 31.04
C SER A 94 -27.50 6.10 30.27
N ALA A 95 -27.37 6.64 29.07
CA ALA A 95 -28.48 6.89 28.15
C ALA A 95 -28.95 5.61 27.38
N GLY A 96 -28.37 4.43 27.69
CA GLY A 96 -28.79 3.13 27.14
C GLY A 96 -28.13 2.75 25.81
N PHE A 97 -27.05 3.41 25.40
CA PHE A 97 -26.33 3.01 24.20
C PHE A 97 -25.36 1.86 24.48
N SER A 98 -25.43 0.81 23.67
CA SER A 98 -24.50 -0.32 23.77
C SER A 98 -23.07 0.09 23.41
N PRO A 99 -22.04 -0.51 24.04
CA PRO A 99 -20.62 -0.25 23.70
C PRO A 99 -20.32 -0.37 22.21
N ILE A 100 -20.83 -1.43 21.58
CA ILE A 100 -20.63 -1.69 20.13
C ILE A 100 -21.19 -0.52 19.30
N LYS A 101 -22.38 0.00 19.64
CA LYS A 101 -22.96 1.13 18.90
C LYS A 101 -22.14 2.41 19.03
N ILE A 102 -21.57 2.67 20.20
CA ILE A 102 -20.69 3.81 20.42
C ILE A 102 -19.41 3.66 19.57
N VAL A 103 -18.81 2.47 19.56
CA VAL A 103 -17.61 2.17 18.75
C VAL A 103 -17.88 2.32 17.26
N LEU A 104 -18.98 1.75 16.77
CA LEU A 104 -19.35 1.88 15.35
C LEU A 104 -19.55 3.34 14.94
N VAL A 105 -20.20 4.15 15.77
CA VAL A 105 -20.39 5.58 15.47
C VAL A 105 -19.06 6.34 15.51
N SER A 106 -18.22 6.11 16.51
CA SER A 106 -16.91 6.77 16.60
C SER A 106 -15.96 6.30 15.51
N GLY A 107 -16.05 5.03 15.10
CA GLY A 107 -15.26 4.44 14.03
C GLY A 107 -15.60 4.96 12.63
N LEU A 108 -16.80 5.52 12.42
CA LEU A 108 -17.16 6.10 11.12
C LEU A 108 -16.20 7.23 10.69
N GLY A 109 -15.67 8.02 11.63
CA GLY A 109 -14.71 9.07 11.31
C GLY A 109 -13.42 8.53 10.65
N PRO A 110 -12.67 7.65 11.31
CA PRO A 110 -11.50 6.97 10.74
C PRO A 110 -11.81 6.20 9.45
N ILE A 111 -12.98 5.52 9.39
CA ILE A 111 -13.40 4.80 8.18
C ILE A 111 -13.57 5.77 7.00
N ILE A 112 -14.28 6.88 7.17
CA ILE A 112 -14.47 7.88 6.12
C ILE A 112 -13.12 8.44 5.68
N PHE A 113 -12.22 8.74 6.62
CA PHE A 113 -10.89 9.24 6.31
C PHE A 113 -10.06 8.22 5.52
N SER A 114 -10.08 6.96 5.91
CA SER A 114 -9.35 5.90 5.20
C SER A 114 -9.89 5.66 3.79
N PHE A 115 -11.21 5.65 3.59
CA PHE A 115 -11.78 5.57 2.25
C PHE A 115 -11.39 6.75 1.36
N MET A 116 -11.34 7.94 1.93
CA MET A 116 -10.89 9.13 1.21
C MET A 116 -9.43 8.98 0.77
N LEU A 117 -8.55 8.49 1.65
CA LEU A 117 -7.14 8.26 1.31
C LEU A 117 -6.96 7.15 0.28
N ILE A 118 -7.70 6.04 0.39
CA ILE A 118 -7.68 4.95 -0.60
C ILE A 118 -8.11 5.46 -1.98
N PHE A 119 -9.12 6.33 -2.04
CA PHE A 119 -9.53 6.96 -3.28
C PHE A 119 -8.44 7.88 -3.86
N PHE A 120 -7.78 8.68 -3.02
CA PHE A 120 -6.66 9.53 -3.46
C PHE A 120 -5.44 8.71 -3.86
N ASP A 121 -5.17 7.57 -3.22
CA ASP A 121 -4.09 6.67 -3.63
C ASP A 121 -4.26 6.23 -5.07
N GLU A 122 -5.43 5.71 -5.44
CA GLU A 122 -5.71 5.22 -6.80
C GLU A 122 -5.74 6.33 -7.88
N THR A 123 -6.01 7.58 -7.50
CA THR A 123 -6.20 8.68 -8.48
C THR A 123 -5.03 9.66 -8.56
N MET A 124 -4.29 9.87 -7.46
CA MET A 124 -3.31 10.94 -7.36
C MET A 124 -1.96 10.50 -6.78
N PHE A 125 -1.95 9.71 -5.69
CA PHE A 125 -0.70 9.41 -4.99
C PHE A 125 0.22 8.51 -5.82
N LEU A 126 -0.35 7.57 -6.56
CA LEU A 126 0.41 6.72 -7.48
C LEU A 126 1.10 7.52 -8.58
N ASP A 127 0.45 8.54 -9.12
CA ASP A 127 1.06 9.39 -10.15
C ASP A 127 2.17 10.28 -9.56
N LEU A 128 2.01 10.75 -8.31
CA LEU A 128 3.08 11.46 -7.59
C LEU A 128 4.27 10.53 -7.33
N SER A 129 4.04 9.29 -6.93
CA SER A 129 5.08 8.30 -6.72
C SER A 129 5.83 7.95 -8.01
N LYS A 130 5.15 7.86 -9.16
CA LYS A 130 5.81 7.70 -10.47
C LYS A 130 6.71 8.90 -10.79
N LYS A 131 6.22 10.12 -10.54
CA LYS A 131 7.00 11.34 -10.71
C LYS A 131 8.26 11.37 -9.84
N SER A 132 8.16 10.92 -8.59
CA SER A 132 9.30 10.76 -7.69
C SER A 132 10.37 9.85 -8.29
N LYS A 133 9.96 8.70 -8.82
CA LYS A 133 10.88 7.74 -9.44
C LYS A 133 11.58 8.30 -10.68
N LEU A 134 10.87 9.04 -11.51
CA LEU A 134 11.47 9.72 -12.68
C LEU A 134 12.52 10.76 -12.27
N LEU A 135 12.30 11.49 -11.17
CA LEU A 135 13.26 12.45 -10.64
C LEU A 135 14.47 11.80 -9.97
N ASN A 136 14.29 10.61 -9.41
CA ASN A 136 15.33 9.90 -8.66
C ASN A 136 16.24 9.05 -9.54
N GLN A 137 15.85 8.77 -10.78
CA GLN A 137 16.71 8.03 -11.71
C GLN A 137 17.77 9.00 -12.25
N PRO A 138 19.06 8.81 -11.92
CA PRO A 138 20.12 9.47 -12.69
C PRO A 138 20.00 8.98 -14.14
N PHE A 139 20.14 9.89 -15.07
CA PHE A 139 20.01 9.67 -16.51
C PHE A 139 20.93 8.55 -17.08
N ASP A 140 21.79 7.97 -16.23
CA ASP A 140 22.89 7.12 -16.68
C ASP A 140 23.05 5.79 -15.92
N SER A 141 22.22 5.42 -14.97
CA SER A 141 22.54 4.31 -14.05
C SER A 141 21.80 2.99 -14.26
N SER A 142 21.05 2.80 -15.32
CA SER A 142 20.64 1.44 -15.68
C SER A 142 21.62 0.85 -16.71
N GLU A 143 22.86 0.63 -16.29
CA GLU A 143 23.81 -0.18 -17.08
C GLU A 143 23.38 -1.65 -17.22
N GLU A 144 22.37 -2.07 -16.45
CA GLU A 144 21.87 -3.43 -16.51
C GLU A 144 20.91 -3.60 -17.69
N VAL A 145 21.33 -4.39 -18.66
CA VAL A 145 20.47 -4.90 -19.71
C VAL A 145 19.48 -5.86 -19.06
N GLN A 146 18.20 -5.54 -19.14
CA GLN A 146 17.15 -6.42 -18.66
C GLN A 146 16.83 -7.47 -19.73
N TRP A 147 16.82 -8.73 -19.33
CA TRP A 147 16.56 -9.85 -20.23
C TRP A 147 15.18 -10.45 -19.99
N GLU A 148 14.42 -10.63 -21.07
CA GLU A 148 13.13 -11.30 -21.06
C GLU A 148 13.14 -12.50 -21.99
N ILE A 149 12.52 -13.59 -21.54
CA ILE A 149 12.37 -14.81 -22.34
C ILE A 149 10.91 -14.88 -22.77
N THR A 150 10.70 -14.76 -24.08
CA THR A 150 9.42 -15.07 -24.72
C THR A 150 9.50 -16.49 -25.31
N ASP A 151 8.38 -17.14 -25.63
CA ASP A 151 8.32 -18.56 -26.05
C ASP A 151 9.43 -19.02 -27.00
N LYS A 152 9.97 -18.15 -27.85
CA LYS A 152 11.03 -18.44 -28.82
C LYS A 152 12.19 -17.46 -28.81
N ASN A 153 12.07 -16.34 -28.10
CA ASN A 153 13.02 -15.24 -28.18
C ASN A 153 13.53 -14.86 -26.79
N LEU A 154 14.83 -14.61 -26.70
CA LEU A 154 15.45 -13.94 -25.57
C LEU A 154 15.75 -12.50 -26.01
N ILE A 155 15.10 -11.54 -25.39
CA ILE A 155 15.24 -10.13 -25.73
C ILE A 155 15.87 -9.41 -24.54
N GLY A 156 17.06 -8.84 -24.77
CA GLY A 156 17.73 -7.95 -23.83
C GLY A 156 17.55 -6.50 -24.26
N LEU A 157 17.18 -5.62 -23.35
CA LEU A 157 17.06 -4.20 -23.68
C LEU A 157 17.41 -3.31 -22.49
N LYS A 158 17.83 -2.09 -22.82
CA LYS A 158 18.06 -1.01 -21.87
C LYS A 158 16.93 0.01 -22.02
N ARG A 159 16.22 0.27 -20.95
CA ARG A 159 15.10 1.20 -20.96
C ARG A 159 15.57 2.64 -20.72
N ILE A 160 15.05 3.59 -21.51
CA ILE A 160 15.33 5.02 -21.33
C ILE A 160 14.12 5.73 -20.73
N ASN A 161 12.92 5.48 -21.30
CA ASN A 161 11.65 6.07 -20.89
C ASN A 161 10.55 5.02 -20.90
N GLU A 162 9.31 5.41 -20.55
CA GLU A 162 8.16 4.49 -20.56
C GLU A 162 7.90 3.84 -21.93
N LEU A 163 8.26 4.50 -23.02
CA LEU A 163 8.01 4.07 -24.39
C LEU A 163 9.29 3.80 -25.20
N GLU A 164 10.43 4.35 -24.80
CA GLU A 164 11.70 4.27 -25.54
C GLU A 164 12.68 3.30 -24.90
N VAL A 165 13.25 2.43 -25.70
CA VAL A 165 14.25 1.45 -25.31
C VAL A 165 15.48 1.55 -26.21
N ARG A 166 16.67 1.26 -25.66
CA ARG A 166 17.94 1.26 -26.38
C ARG A 166 18.71 -0.04 -26.12
N ALA A 167 19.75 -0.24 -26.95
CA ALA A 167 20.66 -1.39 -26.87
C ALA A 167 19.88 -2.72 -26.82
N ILE A 168 18.98 -2.89 -27.80
CA ILE A 168 18.11 -4.06 -27.90
C ILE A 168 18.91 -5.20 -28.51
N GLN A 169 18.96 -6.34 -27.82
CA GLN A 169 19.54 -7.57 -28.33
C GLN A 169 18.44 -8.63 -28.42
N VAL A 170 18.21 -9.15 -29.61
CA VAL A 170 17.22 -10.19 -29.85
C VAL A 170 17.95 -11.48 -30.23
N ILE A 171 17.66 -12.56 -29.50
CA ILE A 171 18.17 -13.90 -29.74
C ILE A 171 16.98 -14.83 -29.96
N GLU A 172 16.85 -15.41 -31.14
CA GLU A 172 15.83 -16.40 -31.47
C GLU A 172 16.36 -17.80 -31.33
N PHE A 173 15.55 -18.72 -30.77
CA PHE A 173 15.89 -20.12 -30.63
C PHE A 173 15.05 -20.98 -31.59
N ASP A 174 15.72 -21.94 -32.22
CA ASP A 174 15.04 -23.00 -33.00
C ASP A 174 14.37 -24.03 -32.06
N ASN A 175 13.46 -24.82 -32.60
CA ASN A 175 12.74 -25.90 -31.86
C ASN A 175 13.70 -26.90 -31.17
N GLN A 176 14.99 -26.89 -31.50
CA GLN A 176 16.05 -27.67 -30.87
C GLN A 176 16.85 -26.88 -29.81
N GLN A 177 16.36 -25.71 -29.35
CA GLN A 177 17.05 -24.81 -28.43
C GLN A 177 18.43 -24.33 -28.91
N ARG A 178 18.66 -24.29 -30.23
CA ARG A 178 19.84 -23.68 -30.81
C ARG A 178 19.54 -22.27 -31.24
N ILE A 179 20.53 -21.36 -31.11
CA ILE A 179 20.40 -19.98 -31.56
C ILE A 179 20.24 -20.01 -33.08
N SER A 180 19.09 -19.58 -33.58
CA SER A 180 18.79 -19.45 -35.00
C SER A 180 19.11 -18.06 -35.54
N PHE A 181 18.99 -17.06 -34.71
CA PHE A 181 19.18 -15.64 -35.05
C PHE A 181 19.67 -14.87 -33.84
N SER A 182 20.58 -13.92 -34.05
CA SER A 182 21.00 -12.96 -33.03
C SER A 182 21.30 -11.63 -33.69
N ASP A 183 20.63 -10.58 -33.29
CA ASP A 183 20.83 -9.23 -33.82
C ASP A 183 20.76 -8.16 -32.72
N ASN A 184 21.45 -7.04 -32.96
CA ASN A 184 21.49 -5.91 -32.03
C ASN A 184 20.92 -4.67 -32.70
N TYR A 185 20.02 -3.99 -32.00
CA TYR A 185 19.38 -2.77 -32.47
C TYR A 185 19.63 -1.62 -31.50
N PHE A 186 19.75 -0.42 -32.03
CA PHE A 186 20.12 0.75 -31.23
C PHE A 186 18.92 1.33 -30.48
N GLU A 187 17.77 1.45 -31.13
CA GLU A 187 16.58 2.12 -30.60
C GLU A 187 15.31 1.37 -30.97
N GLY A 188 14.31 1.40 -30.09
CA GLY A 188 13.00 0.86 -30.33
C GLY A 188 11.96 1.54 -29.46
N ASN A 189 10.69 1.39 -29.86
CA ASN A 189 9.55 1.90 -29.14
C ASN A 189 8.65 0.75 -28.69
N LEU A 190 8.08 0.90 -27.52
CA LEU A 190 7.18 -0.07 -26.92
C LEU A 190 5.77 0.52 -26.92
N GLU A 191 4.86 -0.09 -27.69
CA GLU A 191 3.46 0.29 -27.74
C GLU A 191 2.57 -0.96 -27.65
N ASN A 192 1.53 -0.89 -26.81
CA ASN A 192 0.50 -1.94 -26.68
C ASN A 192 1.01 -3.37 -26.41
N GLY A 193 2.18 -3.55 -25.82
CA GLY A 193 2.76 -4.88 -25.56
C GLY A 193 3.56 -5.42 -26.73
N GLU A 194 3.87 -4.61 -27.72
CA GLU A 194 4.71 -4.94 -28.86
C GLU A 194 5.97 -4.04 -28.86
N LEU A 195 7.13 -4.64 -29.17
CA LEU A 195 8.37 -3.93 -29.34
C LEU A 195 8.56 -3.62 -30.84
N TYR A 196 8.50 -2.34 -31.16
CA TYR A 196 8.73 -1.80 -32.50
C TYR A 196 10.19 -1.40 -32.66
N ILE A 197 10.90 -2.09 -33.53
CA ILE A 197 12.29 -1.77 -33.88
C ILE A 197 12.31 -1.18 -35.28
N THR A 198 12.83 0.02 -35.40
CA THR A 198 13.02 0.67 -36.70
C THR A 198 14.47 0.42 -37.16
N ASP A 199 14.64 -0.53 -38.02
CA ASP A 199 15.91 -0.73 -38.72
C ASP A 199 15.90 -0.02 -40.08
N SER A 200 17.07 0.26 -40.64
CA SER A 200 17.24 1.07 -41.84
C SER A 200 16.45 0.61 -43.08
N ASN A 201 15.89 -0.62 -43.08
CA ASN A 201 15.15 -1.19 -44.21
C ASN A 201 13.82 -1.88 -43.86
N ALA A 202 13.46 -2.08 -42.58
CA ALA A 202 12.20 -2.72 -42.21
C ALA A 202 11.83 -2.42 -40.75
N GLN A 203 10.53 -2.29 -40.49
CA GLN A 203 9.99 -2.25 -39.13
C GLN A 203 9.78 -3.70 -38.68
N LYS A 204 10.52 -4.12 -37.64
CA LYS A 204 10.34 -5.44 -37.03
C LYS A 204 9.51 -5.27 -35.77
N ILE A 205 8.53 -6.13 -35.59
CA ILE A 205 7.62 -6.13 -34.43
C ILE A 205 7.84 -7.45 -33.70
N PHE A 206 8.13 -7.37 -32.41
CA PHE A 206 8.23 -8.53 -31.53
C PHE A 206 7.15 -8.44 -30.47
N ASP A 207 6.45 -9.55 -30.25
CA ASP A 207 5.56 -9.67 -29.08
C ASP A 207 6.39 -9.54 -27.83
N PHE A 208 6.10 -8.51 -27.05
CA PHE A 208 6.80 -8.23 -25.83
C PHE A 208 5.81 -8.23 -24.66
N PRO A 209 5.95 -9.14 -23.70
CA PRO A 209 4.97 -9.22 -22.64
C PRO A 209 4.97 -7.91 -21.85
N SER A 210 3.78 -7.37 -21.62
CA SER A 210 3.56 -6.17 -20.80
C SER A 210 4.13 -6.29 -19.37
N SER A 211 4.47 -7.50 -18.97
CA SER A 211 5.13 -7.87 -17.73
C SER A 211 6.54 -7.34 -17.56
N PHE A 212 7.27 -7.14 -18.65
CA PHE A 212 8.63 -6.61 -18.61
C PHE A 212 8.71 -5.20 -18.01
N PHE A 213 7.63 -4.44 -18.09
CA PHE A 213 7.55 -3.08 -17.52
C PHE A 213 7.46 -3.06 -16.00
N LEU A 214 7.42 -4.21 -15.38
CA LEU A 214 7.13 -4.36 -13.98
C LEU A 214 8.36 -4.88 -13.24
N SER A 215 9.38 -4.01 -13.10
CA SER A 215 10.31 -4.21 -11.99
C SER A 215 9.49 -4.33 -10.70
N SER A 216 9.93 -5.13 -9.74
CA SER A 216 9.22 -5.32 -8.46
C SER A 216 8.81 -3.98 -7.82
N ASN A 217 9.60 -2.94 -7.99
CA ASN A 217 9.33 -1.57 -7.52
C ASN A 217 8.21 -0.84 -8.27
N THR A 218 7.88 -1.24 -9.51
CA THR A 218 6.76 -0.63 -10.25
C THR A 218 5.45 -1.32 -9.96
N LEU A 219 5.45 -2.61 -9.63
CA LEU A 219 4.26 -3.37 -9.25
C LEU A 219 3.60 -2.81 -7.99
N GLU A 220 4.38 -2.50 -6.96
CA GLU A 220 3.87 -1.97 -5.69
C GLU A 220 3.14 -0.63 -5.85
N ASN A 221 3.56 0.18 -6.84
CA ASN A 221 2.94 1.48 -7.14
C ASN A 221 1.95 1.42 -8.32
N SER A 222 1.42 0.25 -8.62
CA SER A 222 0.42 0.08 -9.67
C SER A 222 -0.99 0.23 -9.13
N SER A 223 -1.90 0.81 -9.94
CA SER A 223 -3.31 0.91 -9.59
C SER A 223 -3.97 -0.47 -9.53
N LEU A 224 -5.07 -0.58 -8.79
CA LEU A 224 -5.83 -1.83 -8.73
C LEU A 224 -6.27 -2.29 -10.13
N TYR A 225 -6.65 -1.34 -10.98
CA TYR A 225 -7.05 -1.63 -12.37
C TYR A 225 -5.89 -2.22 -13.19
N SER A 226 -4.69 -1.63 -13.11
CA SER A 226 -3.51 -2.15 -13.79
C SER A 226 -3.09 -3.53 -13.26
N LEU A 227 -3.13 -3.74 -11.95
CA LEU A 227 -2.87 -5.06 -11.35
C LEU A 227 -3.85 -6.13 -11.83
N LEU A 228 -5.14 -5.80 -11.94
CA LEU A 228 -6.15 -6.72 -12.44
C LEU A 228 -5.98 -7.03 -13.94
N SER A 229 -5.52 -6.07 -14.75
CA SER A 229 -5.20 -6.32 -16.16
C SER A 229 -3.98 -7.22 -16.31
N LEU A 230 -2.95 -6.99 -15.52
CA LEU A 230 -1.74 -7.82 -15.48
C LEU A 230 -2.03 -9.26 -15.03
N ARG A 231 -2.87 -9.44 -14.03
CA ARG A 231 -3.30 -10.77 -13.57
C ARG A 231 -3.87 -11.63 -14.70
N LYS A 232 -4.53 -11.00 -15.69
CA LYS A 232 -5.08 -11.73 -16.84
C LYS A 232 -3.99 -12.22 -17.81
N THR A 233 -2.86 -11.53 -17.84
CA THR A 233 -1.71 -11.85 -18.71
C THR A 233 -0.87 -12.96 -18.12
N TYR A 234 -0.76 -13.05 -16.78
CA TYR A 234 -0.04 -14.11 -16.09
C TYR A 234 -0.95 -15.29 -15.78
N LEU A 235 -0.65 -16.45 -16.35
CA LEU A 235 -1.44 -17.66 -16.17
C LEU A 235 -1.00 -18.52 -14.97
N SER A 236 0.27 -18.45 -14.56
CA SER A 236 0.80 -19.26 -13.45
C SER A 236 2.18 -18.76 -12.97
N GLY A 237 2.59 -19.14 -11.77
CA GLY A 237 3.93 -18.94 -11.22
C GLY A 237 4.02 -17.95 -10.07
N ASN A 238 5.25 -17.68 -9.62
CA ASN A 238 5.54 -16.79 -8.49
C ASN A 238 5.11 -15.35 -8.74
N ASP A 239 5.15 -14.90 -9.99
CA ASP A 239 4.77 -13.54 -10.35
C ASP A 239 3.26 -13.32 -10.26
N LEU A 240 2.46 -14.32 -10.63
CA LEU A 240 1.01 -14.31 -10.40
C LEU A 240 0.69 -14.16 -8.91
N GLN A 241 1.40 -14.89 -8.04
CA GLN A 241 1.19 -14.79 -6.59
C GLN A 241 1.58 -13.42 -6.02
N LYS A 242 2.65 -12.80 -6.52
CA LYS A 242 3.02 -11.43 -6.13
C LYS A 242 1.94 -10.43 -6.56
N ILE A 243 1.44 -10.54 -7.79
CA ILE A 243 0.34 -9.71 -8.28
C ILE A 243 -0.92 -9.92 -7.43
N ASP A 244 -1.29 -11.18 -7.17
CA ASP A 244 -2.42 -11.51 -6.29
C ASP A 244 -2.24 -10.93 -4.88
N SER A 245 -1.03 -11.00 -4.32
CA SER A 245 -0.72 -10.38 -3.02
C SER A 245 -1.02 -8.88 -3.03
N LEU A 246 -0.57 -8.13 -4.04
CA LEU A 246 -0.81 -6.70 -4.16
C LEU A 246 -2.30 -6.36 -4.37
N ILE A 247 -3.01 -7.15 -5.17
CA ILE A 247 -4.45 -7.00 -5.36
C ILE A 247 -5.18 -7.19 -4.02
N TYR A 248 -4.88 -8.27 -3.31
CA TYR A 248 -5.54 -8.55 -2.03
C TYR A 248 -5.14 -7.58 -0.93
N ALA A 249 -3.90 -7.05 -0.93
CA ALA A 249 -3.48 -5.98 -0.04
C ALA A 249 -4.42 -4.76 -0.15
N LYS A 250 -4.66 -4.30 -1.38
CA LYS A 250 -5.56 -3.15 -1.63
C LYS A 250 -7.03 -3.47 -1.35
N LEU A 251 -7.48 -4.67 -1.70
CA LEU A 251 -8.89 -5.08 -1.57
C LEU A 251 -9.29 -5.30 -0.11
N PHE A 252 -8.43 -5.90 0.70
CA PHE A 252 -8.71 -6.18 2.11
C PHE A 252 -8.38 -5.03 3.06
N LEU A 253 -7.67 -4.00 2.60
CA LEU A 253 -7.32 -2.82 3.40
C LEU A 253 -8.54 -2.16 4.08
N PRO A 254 -9.68 -1.90 3.41
CA PRO A 254 -10.85 -1.34 4.09
C PRO A 254 -11.42 -2.26 5.16
N ILE A 255 -11.38 -3.57 4.92
CA ILE A 255 -11.93 -4.58 5.84
C ILE A 255 -11.05 -4.69 7.08
N SER A 256 -9.73 -4.67 6.92
CA SER A 256 -8.77 -4.68 8.03
C SER A 256 -8.91 -3.45 8.91
N ILE A 257 -9.12 -2.26 8.33
CA ILE A 257 -9.36 -1.02 9.08
C ILE A 257 -10.62 -1.14 9.94
N ILE A 258 -11.71 -1.70 9.40
CA ILE A 258 -12.93 -1.93 10.18
C ILE A 258 -12.67 -2.90 11.34
N ALA A 259 -11.95 -3.99 11.10
CA ALA A 259 -11.59 -4.98 12.12
C ALA A 259 -10.71 -4.37 13.22
N ILE A 260 -9.72 -3.56 12.84
CA ILE A 260 -8.83 -2.83 13.76
C ILE A 260 -9.62 -1.85 14.64
N ILE A 261 -10.54 -1.08 14.06
CA ILE A 261 -11.39 -0.14 14.81
C ILE A 261 -12.30 -0.89 15.78
N PHE A 262 -12.85 -2.04 15.38
CA PHE A 262 -13.65 -2.89 16.24
C PHE A 262 -12.84 -3.41 17.43
N LEU A 263 -11.63 -3.87 17.21
CA LEU A 263 -10.71 -4.28 18.28
C LEU A 263 -10.36 -3.09 19.20
N ALA A 264 -9.98 -1.93 18.65
CA ALA A 264 -9.66 -0.72 19.40
C ALA A 264 -10.83 -0.33 20.35
N GLY A 265 -12.05 -0.41 19.83
CA GLY A 265 -13.26 -0.17 20.62
C GLY A 265 -13.41 -1.14 21.79
N SER A 266 -13.17 -2.44 21.56
CA SER A 266 -13.27 -3.45 22.63
C SER A 266 -12.29 -3.21 23.78
N LEU A 267 -11.08 -2.74 23.46
CA LEU A 267 -10.02 -2.43 24.43
C LEU A 267 -10.39 -1.23 25.32
N MET A 268 -11.11 -0.29 24.75
CA MET A 268 -11.44 0.96 25.44
C MET A 268 -12.51 0.78 26.52
N PHE A 269 -13.49 -0.12 26.30
CA PHE A 269 -14.57 -0.35 27.24
C PHE A 269 -14.22 -1.29 28.40
N ASP A 270 -13.15 -2.06 28.28
CA ASP A 270 -12.64 -2.91 29.36
C ASP A 270 -11.91 -2.09 30.45
N SER A 271 -11.27 -1.00 30.10
CA SER A 271 -10.54 -0.13 31.03
C SER A 271 -11.39 1.06 31.50
N THR A 272 -12.43 0.81 32.28
CA THR A 272 -13.32 1.87 32.82
C THR A 272 -12.66 2.79 33.86
N ARG A 273 -11.47 2.49 34.36
CA ARG A 273 -10.67 3.37 35.22
C ARG A 273 -9.69 4.17 34.40
N SER A 274 -9.85 5.48 34.38
CA SER A 274 -8.97 6.58 33.91
C SER A 274 -7.58 6.20 33.37
N SER A 275 -7.53 5.44 32.29
CA SER A 275 -6.26 5.24 31.58
C SER A 275 -5.92 6.52 30.83
N GLY A 276 -4.72 7.07 31.09
CA GLY A 276 -4.24 8.26 30.42
C GLY A 276 -4.12 8.04 28.89
N VAL A 277 -4.24 9.12 28.09
CA VAL A 277 -4.07 9.07 26.63
C VAL A 277 -2.74 8.42 26.23
N GLY A 278 -1.67 8.66 26.98
CA GLY A 278 -0.36 8.05 26.74
C GLY A 278 -0.38 6.52 26.78
N ARG A 279 -1.12 5.91 27.73
CA ARG A 279 -1.29 4.44 27.79
C ARG A 279 -2.01 3.92 26.55
N GLN A 280 -2.98 4.66 26.03
CA GLN A 280 -3.71 4.25 24.82
C GLN A 280 -2.85 4.34 23.57
N ILE A 281 -1.95 5.32 23.50
CA ILE A 281 -0.95 5.43 22.41
C ILE A 281 -0.03 4.21 22.43
N ILE A 282 0.54 3.88 23.58
CA ILE A 282 1.44 2.72 23.73
C ILE A 282 0.72 1.41 23.36
N LEU A 283 -0.51 1.22 23.84
CA LEU A 283 -1.33 0.06 23.47
C LEU A 283 -1.60 0.02 21.96
N GLY A 284 -1.93 1.15 21.35
CA GLY A 284 -2.17 1.24 19.91
C GLY A 284 -0.93 0.88 19.10
N ILE A 285 0.23 1.43 19.47
CA ILE A 285 1.50 1.11 18.80
C ILE A 285 1.84 -0.38 18.94
N SER A 286 1.71 -0.94 20.17
CA SER A 286 2.04 -2.35 20.41
C SER A 286 1.12 -3.29 19.64
N ILE A 287 -0.18 -3.02 19.61
CA ILE A 287 -1.15 -3.85 18.90
C ILE A 287 -0.99 -3.70 17.38
N GLY A 288 -0.76 -2.48 16.89
CA GLY A 288 -0.47 -2.24 15.48
C GLY A 288 0.74 -3.02 15.02
N PHE A 289 1.84 -2.94 15.76
CA PHE A 289 3.06 -3.67 15.46
C PHE A 289 2.85 -5.21 15.46
N ILE A 290 2.15 -5.76 16.45
CA ILE A 290 1.83 -7.19 16.50
C ILE A 290 0.96 -7.60 15.30
N TYR A 291 -0.01 -6.76 14.93
CA TYR A 291 -0.86 -7.01 13.77
C TYR A 291 -0.07 -7.01 12.47
N ASP A 292 0.79 -6.01 12.26
CA ASP A 292 1.64 -5.94 11.07
C ASP A 292 2.57 -7.14 10.98
N LEU A 293 3.20 -7.56 12.08
CA LEU A 293 4.01 -8.78 12.13
C LEU A 293 3.22 -10.04 11.75
N VAL A 294 2.01 -10.22 12.30
CA VAL A 294 1.17 -11.38 12.00
C VAL A 294 0.74 -11.36 10.52
N LYS A 295 0.42 -10.18 9.99
CA LYS A 295 0.06 -10.01 8.58
C LYS A 295 1.24 -10.37 7.67
N ASP A 296 2.42 -9.82 7.93
CA ASP A 296 3.61 -10.06 7.12
C ASP A 296 4.06 -11.53 7.17
N LEU A 297 4.04 -12.15 8.35
CA LEU A 297 4.32 -13.58 8.50
C LEU A 297 3.30 -14.45 7.74
N SER A 298 2.01 -14.08 7.78
CA SER A 298 0.98 -14.77 7.03
C SER A 298 1.25 -14.66 5.52
N ILE A 299 1.50 -13.45 5.02
CA ILE A 299 1.78 -13.21 3.59
C ILE A 299 3.03 -13.97 3.15
N ALA A 300 4.14 -13.85 3.88
CA ALA A 300 5.40 -14.53 3.57
C ALA A 300 5.26 -16.06 3.55
N SER A 301 4.54 -16.62 4.52
CA SER A 301 4.28 -18.06 4.60
C SER A 301 3.46 -18.54 3.38
N PHE A 302 2.39 -17.84 3.05
CA PHE A 302 1.51 -18.22 1.94
C PHE A 302 2.19 -18.04 0.58
N LEU A 303 3.05 -17.04 0.40
CA LEU A 303 3.90 -16.90 -0.77
C LEU A 303 4.87 -18.08 -0.90
N THR A 304 5.55 -18.45 0.19
CA THR A 304 6.55 -19.53 0.20
C THR A 304 5.93 -20.90 -0.14
N TYR A 305 4.76 -21.17 0.43
CA TYR A 305 4.06 -22.45 0.20
C TYR A 305 3.09 -22.44 -0.98
N GLN A 306 3.09 -21.38 -1.78
CA GLN A 306 2.22 -21.21 -2.95
C GLN A 306 0.73 -21.41 -2.65
N LEU A 307 0.27 -20.93 -1.48
CA LEU A 307 -1.12 -21.02 -1.04
C LEU A 307 -1.92 -19.78 -1.51
N SER A 308 -3.23 -19.82 -1.33
CA SER A 308 -4.12 -18.73 -1.74
C SER A 308 -3.85 -17.44 -0.94
N MET A 309 -3.47 -16.37 -1.63
CA MET A 309 -3.19 -15.06 -1.03
C MET A 309 -4.42 -14.43 -0.37
N ALA A 310 -5.63 -14.75 -0.83
CA ALA A 310 -6.86 -14.30 -0.18
C ALA A 310 -6.93 -14.75 1.29
N ILE A 311 -6.53 -15.99 1.60
CA ILE A 311 -6.53 -16.53 2.96
C ILE A 311 -5.43 -15.86 3.79
N ALA A 312 -4.27 -15.58 3.18
CA ALA A 312 -3.16 -14.89 3.85
C ALA A 312 -3.59 -13.55 4.48
N TYR A 313 -4.42 -12.77 3.76
CA TYR A 313 -4.94 -11.49 4.25
C TYR A 313 -6.15 -11.65 5.17
N LEU A 314 -7.03 -12.64 4.92
CA LEU A 314 -8.21 -12.87 5.77
C LEU A 314 -7.86 -13.40 7.15
N LEU A 315 -6.80 -14.19 7.30
CA LEU A 315 -6.42 -14.83 8.56
C LEU A 315 -6.15 -13.80 9.67
N PRO A 316 -5.26 -12.79 9.53
CA PRO A 316 -5.05 -11.79 10.57
C PRO A 316 -6.33 -10.96 10.86
N ILE A 317 -7.15 -10.66 9.85
CA ILE A 317 -8.41 -9.93 10.01
C ILE A 317 -9.39 -10.74 10.86
N THR A 318 -9.55 -12.04 10.61
CA THR A 318 -10.45 -12.91 11.38
C THR A 318 -9.98 -13.07 12.82
N ILE A 319 -8.69 -13.12 13.08
CA ILE A 319 -8.13 -13.12 14.44
C ILE A 319 -8.51 -11.84 15.18
N LEU A 320 -8.35 -10.65 14.55
CA LEU A 320 -8.74 -9.38 15.17
C LEU A 320 -10.22 -9.32 15.52
N ILE A 321 -11.08 -9.72 14.59
CA ILE A 321 -12.53 -9.75 14.81
C ILE A 321 -12.88 -10.73 15.93
N GLY A 322 -12.26 -11.92 15.95
CA GLY A 322 -12.47 -12.93 16.98
C GLY A 322 -12.10 -12.42 18.38
N ILE A 323 -10.92 -11.79 18.52
CA ILE A 323 -10.48 -11.18 19.79
C ILE A 323 -11.43 -10.05 20.20
N GLY A 324 -11.79 -9.17 19.27
CA GLY A 324 -12.72 -8.08 19.54
C GLY A 324 -14.10 -8.57 20.00
N ALA A 325 -14.67 -9.56 19.31
CA ALA A 325 -15.95 -10.16 19.64
C ALA A 325 -15.94 -10.84 21.02
N TYR A 326 -14.91 -11.63 21.31
CA TYR A 326 -14.73 -12.26 22.62
C TYR A 326 -14.66 -11.24 23.76
N ARG A 327 -13.96 -10.11 23.55
CA ARG A 327 -13.88 -9.05 24.55
C ARG A 327 -15.23 -8.33 24.73
N PHE A 328 -15.96 -8.05 23.65
CA PHE A 328 -17.28 -7.42 23.76
C PHE A 328 -18.31 -8.30 24.46
N GLN A 329 -18.18 -9.63 24.44
CA GLN A 329 -19.05 -10.53 25.20
C GLN A 329 -18.83 -10.44 26.73
N LYS A 330 -17.64 -9.96 27.16
CA LYS A 330 -17.29 -9.81 28.58
C LYS A 330 -17.63 -8.44 29.16
N ILE A 331 -17.97 -7.45 28.33
CA ILE A 331 -18.32 -6.07 28.69
C ILE A 331 -19.82 -5.93 28.88
#